data_32e7612732d07889f733acfa3287acf0
#
_entry.id   32e7612732d07889f733acfa3287acf0
#
_cell.length_a   1.000
_cell.length_b   1.000
_cell.length_c   1.000
_cell.angle_alpha   90.00
_cell.angle_beta   90.00
_cell.angle_gamma   90.00
#
_symmetry.space_group_name_H-M   'P 1'
#
loop_
_entity.id
_entity.type
_entity.pdbx_description
1 polymer ?
#
loop_
_entity_poly.entity_id
_entity_poly.type
_entity_poly.pdbx_seq_one_letter_code
_entity_poly.pdbx_strand_id
1 'polypeptide(L)'
;MVKPTKMRNRMIFQATMQTRSKQLGSNLSKDLQKKYGKKSARVVEGDSVTILRGEFKGVDGKVSDISTQKSSVAIEGVKKEKTKGDKFDVYIHTSNLVITSLNTDDKWRMAKLEGKDPRKQPKEAKVEKEVEKKEDEN
;
A
#
# COMPACT_ATOMS: atom_id res chain seq x y z
N MET A 1 22.17 -27.90 -2.52
CA MET A 1 20.76 -27.52 -2.29
C MET A 1 20.69 -26.59 -1.07
N VAL A 2 20.07 -25.42 -1.17
CA VAL A 2 19.97 -24.47 -0.05
C VAL A 2 18.75 -24.82 0.79
N LYS A 3 18.90 -24.92 2.12
CA LYS A 3 17.79 -25.24 3.03
C LYS A 3 16.70 -24.15 2.98
N PRO A 4 15.39 -24.49 2.99
CA PRO A 4 14.29 -23.53 2.94
C PRO A 4 14.34 -22.45 4.04
N THR A 5 14.77 -22.82 5.25
CA THR A 5 14.96 -21.89 6.38
C THR A 5 16.03 -20.84 6.09
N LYS A 6 17.14 -21.21 5.45
CA LYS A 6 18.21 -20.28 5.07
C LYS A 6 17.74 -19.30 3.99
N MET A 7 16.95 -19.77 3.03
CA MET A 7 16.35 -18.89 2.01
C MET A 7 15.38 -17.88 2.62
N ARG A 8 14.51 -18.34 3.52
CA ARG A 8 13.56 -17.46 4.23
C ARG A 8 14.28 -16.39 5.05
N ASN A 9 15.28 -16.77 5.84
CA ASN A 9 16.06 -15.84 6.64
C ASN A 9 16.78 -14.80 5.75
N ARG A 10 17.34 -15.26 4.61
CA ARG A 10 17.95 -14.35 3.63
C ARG A 10 16.93 -13.35 3.07
N MET A 11 15.71 -13.78 2.75
CA MET A 11 14.65 -12.90 2.27
C MET A 11 14.18 -11.89 3.32
N ILE A 12 14.26 -12.23 4.60
CA ILE A 12 13.87 -11.33 5.68
C ILE A 12 14.99 -10.30 5.95
N PHE A 13 16.21 -10.75 6.15
CA PHE A 13 17.31 -9.91 6.65
C PHE A 13 18.16 -9.27 5.55
N GLN A 14 18.32 -9.94 4.41
CA GLN A 14 19.17 -9.51 3.29
C GLN A 14 18.36 -9.14 2.04
N ALA A 15 17.06 -8.90 2.19
CA ALA A 15 16.22 -8.47 1.07
C ALA A 15 16.64 -7.11 0.54
N THR A 16 16.68 -6.98 -0.79
CA THR A 16 16.88 -5.69 -1.46
C THR A 16 15.69 -4.75 -1.16
N MET A 17 15.88 -3.45 -1.31
CA MET A 17 14.82 -2.46 -1.12
C MET A 17 13.57 -2.74 -1.97
N GLN A 18 13.75 -3.19 -3.20
CA GLN A 18 12.65 -3.60 -4.08
C GLN A 18 11.84 -4.77 -3.51
N THR A 19 12.53 -5.78 -2.98
CA THR A 19 11.89 -6.95 -2.38
C THR A 19 11.15 -6.57 -1.09
N ARG A 20 11.76 -5.77 -0.23
CA ARG A 20 11.12 -5.24 0.99
C ARG A 20 9.87 -4.44 0.66
N SER A 21 9.95 -3.58 -0.35
CA SER A 21 8.81 -2.82 -0.84
C SER A 21 7.64 -3.71 -1.31
N LYS A 22 7.93 -4.86 -1.96
CA LYS A 22 6.90 -5.84 -2.36
C LYS A 22 6.28 -6.57 -1.17
N GLN A 23 7.02 -6.74 -0.08
CA GLN A 23 6.53 -7.39 1.15
C GLN A 23 5.50 -6.56 1.93
N LEU A 24 5.36 -5.28 1.64
CA LEU A 24 4.34 -4.39 2.21
C LEU A 24 2.93 -4.63 1.64
N GLY A 25 2.62 -5.85 1.25
CA GLY A 25 1.30 -6.21 0.74
C GLY A 25 0.30 -6.48 1.85
N SER A 26 -0.92 -5.97 1.71
CA SER A 26 -2.06 -6.29 2.55
C SER A 26 -3.25 -6.75 1.71
N ASN A 27 -4.17 -7.51 2.30
CA ASN A 27 -5.37 -7.96 1.62
C ASN A 27 -6.30 -6.76 1.39
N LEU A 28 -7.01 -6.80 0.27
CA LEU A 28 -8.10 -5.86 -0.02
C LEU A 28 -9.41 -6.35 0.61
N SER A 29 -10.31 -5.44 0.95
CA SER A 29 -11.69 -5.76 1.30
C SER A 29 -12.39 -6.50 0.15
N LYS A 30 -13.42 -7.27 0.45
CA LYS A 30 -14.15 -8.05 -0.56
C LYS A 30 -14.70 -7.17 -1.70
N ASP A 31 -15.11 -5.95 -1.38
CA ASP A 31 -15.65 -4.99 -2.35
C ASP A 31 -14.57 -4.48 -3.30
N LEU A 32 -13.40 -4.13 -2.75
CA LEU A 32 -12.24 -3.73 -3.55
C LEU A 32 -11.69 -4.89 -4.38
N GLN A 33 -11.72 -6.12 -3.85
CA GLN A 33 -11.34 -7.31 -4.62
C GLN A 33 -12.24 -7.53 -5.84
N LYS A 34 -13.56 -7.35 -5.68
CA LYS A 34 -14.53 -7.43 -6.78
C LYS A 34 -14.29 -6.32 -7.80
N LYS A 35 -14.04 -5.08 -7.33
CA LYS A 35 -13.83 -3.92 -8.19
C LYS A 35 -12.57 -4.02 -9.05
N TYR A 36 -11.45 -4.45 -8.46
CA TYR A 36 -10.14 -4.46 -9.13
C TYR A 36 -9.68 -5.85 -9.60
N GLY A 37 -10.40 -6.92 -9.27
CA GLY A 37 -10.03 -8.29 -9.61
C GLY A 37 -8.73 -8.78 -8.95
N LYS A 38 -8.25 -8.09 -7.91
CA LYS A 38 -6.99 -8.40 -7.20
C LYS A 38 -7.26 -8.71 -5.74
N LYS A 39 -6.52 -9.67 -5.18
CA LYS A 39 -6.67 -10.07 -3.76
C LYS A 39 -5.95 -9.14 -2.79
N SER A 40 -4.82 -8.58 -3.21
CA SER A 40 -3.95 -7.77 -2.35
C SER A 40 -3.36 -6.58 -3.10
N ALA A 41 -3.02 -5.55 -2.36
CA ALA A 41 -2.31 -4.38 -2.86
C ALA A 41 -1.22 -3.96 -1.87
N ARG A 42 -0.22 -3.21 -2.36
CA ARG A 42 0.77 -2.58 -1.49
C ARG A 42 0.08 -1.49 -0.66
N VAL A 43 0.36 -1.48 0.64
CA VAL A 43 -0.09 -0.42 1.54
C VAL A 43 0.69 0.86 1.27
N VAL A 44 0.00 1.98 1.23
CA VAL A 44 0.56 3.34 1.07
C VAL A 44 -0.01 4.23 2.17
N GLU A 45 0.70 5.29 2.52
CA GLU A 45 0.23 6.30 3.47
C GLU A 45 -1.09 6.92 2.99
N GLY A 46 -2.00 7.15 3.91
CA GLY A 46 -3.34 7.65 3.60
C GLY A 46 -4.37 6.57 3.22
N ASP A 47 -3.98 5.29 3.09
CA ASP A 47 -4.94 4.20 2.94
C ASP A 47 -5.75 4.00 4.22
N SER A 48 -7.04 3.71 4.10
CA SER A 48 -7.85 3.27 5.25
C SER A 48 -7.75 1.76 5.40
N VAL A 49 -7.46 1.31 6.61
CA VAL A 49 -7.25 -0.10 6.93
C VAL A 49 -8.00 -0.52 8.18
N THR A 50 -8.39 -1.79 8.23
CA THR A 50 -8.98 -2.45 9.41
C THR A 50 -8.00 -3.48 9.95
N ILE A 51 -7.82 -3.53 11.26
CA ILE A 51 -6.95 -4.48 11.94
C ILE A 51 -7.70 -5.79 12.19
N LEU A 52 -7.16 -6.92 11.68
CA LEU A 52 -7.79 -8.24 11.82
C LEU A 52 -7.38 -8.99 13.08
N ARG A 53 -6.16 -8.78 13.58
CA ARG A 53 -5.56 -9.57 14.67
C ARG A 53 -4.76 -8.69 15.61
N GLY A 54 -4.67 -9.15 16.83
CA GLY A 54 -3.90 -8.51 17.90
C GLY A 54 -4.78 -7.76 18.90
N GLU A 55 -4.16 -6.98 19.73
CA GLU A 55 -4.80 -6.19 20.79
C GLU A 55 -5.80 -5.15 20.24
N PHE A 56 -5.49 -4.59 19.08
CA PHE A 56 -6.30 -3.58 18.38
C PHE A 56 -7.22 -4.16 17.31
N LYS A 57 -7.60 -5.44 17.44
CA LYS A 57 -8.49 -6.10 16.47
C LYS A 57 -9.80 -5.33 16.32
N GLY A 58 -10.21 -5.08 15.07
CA GLY A 58 -11.46 -4.39 14.73
C GLY A 58 -11.37 -2.87 14.73
N VAL A 59 -10.20 -2.30 15.00
CA VAL A 59 -9.98 -0.85 14.89
C VAL A 59 -9.73 -0.49 13.43
N ASP A 60 -10.43 0.54 12.96
CA ASP A 60 -10.26 1.14 11.64
C ASP A 60 -9.46 2.44 11.78
N GLY A 61 -8.60 2.71 10.82
CA GLY A 61 -7.83 3.94 10.81
C GLY A 61 -7.10 4.17 9.50
N LYS A 62 -6.54 5.37 9.33
CA LYS A 62 -5.67 5.67 8.21
C LYS A 62 -4.22 5.32 8.53
N VAL A 63 -3.49 4.91 7.51
CA VAL A 63 -2.05 4.66 7.61
C VAL A 63 -1.33 6.00 7.70
N SER A 64 -0.59 6.23 8.79
CA SER A 64 0.20 7.44 9.04
C SER A 64 1.65 7.29 8.61
N ASP A 65 2.27 6.14 8.87
CA ASP A 65 3.68 5.89 8.55
C ASP A 65 3.92 4.42 8.17
N ILE A 66 4.98 4.17 7.39
CA ILE A 66 5.31 2.85 6.85
C ILE A 66 6.76 2.48 7.13
N SER A 67 6.97 1.38 7.86
CA SER A 67 8.28 0.78 8.04
C SER A 67 8.53 -0.34 7.03
N THR A 68 9.33 -0.05 6.01
CA THR A 68 9.70 -1.06 4.99
C THR A 68 10.60 -2.15 5.55
N GLN A 69 11.41 -1.84 6.57
CA GLN A 69 12.31 -2.82 7.19
C GLN A 69 11.57 -3.90 7.96
N LYS A 70 10.51 -3.52 8.66
CA LYS A 70 9.71 -4.42 9.50
C LYS A 70 8.44 -4.92 8.79
N SER A 71 8.17 -4.47 7.57
CA SER A 71 6.91 -4.73 6.84
C SER A 71 5.69 -4.39 7.69
N SER A 72 5.76 -3.29 8.41
CA SER A 72 4.76 -2.84 9.37
C SER A 72 4.35 -1.42 9.09
N VAL A 73 3.15 -1.06 9.51
CA VAL A 73 2.59 0.28 9.34
C VAL A 73 2.06 0.82 10.66
N ALA A 74 2.17 2.13 10.86
CA ALA A 74 1.52 2.85 11.92
C ALA A 74 0.15 3.33 11.45
N ILE A 75 -0.85 3.26 12.34
CA ILE A 75 -2.24 3.60 12.05
C ILE A 75 -2.65 4.73 12.99
N GLU A 76 -3.31 5.73 12.47
CA GLU A 76 -3.87 6.82 13.26
C GLU A 76 -4.80 6.28 14.35
N GLY A 77 -4.64 6.78 15.56
CA GLY A 77 -5.45 6.34 16.71
C GLY A 77 -4.90 5.11 17.45
N VAL A 78 -3.94 4.38 16.89
CA VAL A 78 -3.33 3.20 17.51
C VAL A 78 -2.01 3.59 18.19
N LYS A 79 -2.09 4.00 19.46
CA LYS A 79 -0.95 4.45 20.26
C LYS A 79 -0.89 3.72 21.60
N LYS A 80 0.30 3.56 22.11
CA LYS A 80 0.54 3.08 23.48
C LYS A 80 1.27 4.14 24.29
N GLU A 81 0.96 4.19 25.57
CA GLU A 81 1.63 5.08 26.52
C GLU A 81 2.83 4.38 27.15
N LYS A 82 3.93 5.12 27.26
CA LYS A 82 5.08 4.72 28.08
C LYS A 82 4.81 5.06 29.54
N THR A 83 5.56 4.44 30.43
CA THR A 83 5.49 4.68 31.90
C THR A 83 5.70 6.16 32.28
N LYS A 84 6.31 6.95 31.42
CA LYS A 84 6.55 8.40 31.60
C LYS A 84 5.47 9.30 30.97
N GLY A 85 4.37 8.74 30.45
CA GLY A 85 3.28 9.50 29.85
C GLY A 85 3.43 9.84 28.36
N ASP A 86 4.58 9.52 27.75
CA ASP A 86 4.77 9.74 26.31
C ASP A 86 3.97 8.70 25.51
N LYS A 87 3.29 9.16 24.44
CA LYS A 87 2.59 8.30 23.51
C LYS A 87 3.48 7.95 22.32
N PHE A 88 3.48 6.68 21.91
CA PHE A 88 4.20 6.24 20.72
C PHE A 88 3.29 5.42 19.82
N ASP A 89 3.56 5.51 18.50
CA ASP A 89 2.80 4.77 17.51
C ASP A 89 3.13 3.29 17.53
N VAL A 90 2.10 2.45 17.43
CA VAL A 90 2.25 0.99 17.40
C VAL A 90 2.26 0.54 15.94
N TYR A 91 3.37 -0.10 15.54
CA TYR A 91 3.51 -0.65 14.20
C TYR A 91 2.90 -2.05 14.11
N ILE A 92 1.97 -2.22 13.19
CA ILE A 92 1.25 -3.46 12.93
C ILE A 92 1.72 -4.04 11.60
N HIS A 93 2.00 -5.35 11.58
CA HIS A 93 2.45 -6.04 10.36
C HIS A 93 1.33 -6.05 9.30
N THR A 94 1.68 -5.79 8.05
CA THR A 94 0.74 -5.65 6.94
C THR A 94 -0.15 -6.87 6.69
N SER A 95 0.30 -8.09 7.06
CA SER A 95 -0.52 -9.31 6.97
C SER A 95 -1.73 -9.34 7.91
N ASN A 96 -1.72 -8.51 8.97
CA ASN A 96 -2.80 -8.42 9.95
C ASN A 96 -3.82 -7.32 9.62
N LEU A 97 -3.72 -6.75 8.44
CA LEU A 97 -4.54 -5.64 7.99
C LEU A 97 -5.36 -6.01 6.75
N VAL A 98 -6.49 -5.34 6.60
CA VAL A 98 -7.29 -5.31 5.36
C VAL A 98 -7.46 -3.87 4.93
N ILE A 99 -7.20 -3.59 3.67
CA ILE A 99 -7.42 -2.26 3.09
C ILE A 99 -8.90 -2.13 2.77
N THR A 100 -9.56 -1.16 3.38
CA THR A 100 -10.97 -0.83 3.17
C THR A 100 -11.17 0.29 2.16
N SER A 101 -10.26 1.26 2.12
CA SER A 101 -10.25 2.32 1.12
C SER A 101 -8.82 2.60 0.66
N LEU A 102 -8.66 2.84 -0.63
CA LEU A 102 -7.38 3.13 -1.26
C LEU A 102 -7.18 4.63 -1.42
N ASN A 103 -5.99 5.11 -1.09
CA ASN A 103 -5.55 6.43 -1.52
C ASN A 103 -5.38 6.44 -3.05
N THR A 104 -6.05 7.37 -3.71
CA THR A 104 -6.13 7.49 -5.19
C THR A 104 -5.17 8.52 -5.77
N ASP A 105 -4.34 9.18 -4.95
CA ASP A 105 -3.44 10.25 -5.40
C ASP A 105 -2.37 9.74 -6.38
N ASP A 106 -1.93 8.48 -6.21
CA ASP A 106 -0.94 7.86 -7.10
C ASP A 106 -1.60 7.25 -8.34
N LYS A 107 -1.51 7.96 -9.46
CA LYS A 107 -2.03 7.53 -10.77
C LYS A 107 -1.39 6.21 -11.25
N TRP A 108 -0.11 5.96 -10.93
CA TRP A 108 0.58 4.70 -11.29
C TRP A 108 0.03 3.51 -10.54
N ARG A 109 -0.23 3.70 -9.25
CA ARG A 109 -0.84 2.68 -8.41
C ARG A 109 -2.24 2.33 -8.93
N MET A 110 -3.04 3.34 -9.24
CA MET A 110 -4.39 3.15 -9.76
C MET A 110 -4.40 2.46 -11.11
N ALA A 111 -3.58 2.90 -12.07
CA ALA A 111 -3.43 2.26 -13.37
C ALA A 111 -2.99 0.78 -13.24
N LYS A 112 -2.07 0.48 -12.33
CA LYS A 112 -1.63 -0.89 -12.05
C LYS A 112 -2.75 -1.74 -11.42
N LEU A 113 -3.58 -1.17 -10.55
CA LEU A 113 -4.73 -1.85 -9.96
C LEU A 113 -5.80 -2.13 -11.01
N GLU A 114 -6.09 -1.20 -11.89
CA GLU A 114 -7.03 -1.33 -13.00
C GLU A 114 -6.52 -2.23 -14.14
N GLY A 115 -5.26 -2.66 -14.08
CA GLY A 115 -4.66 -3.48 -15.14
C GLY A 115 -4.25 -2.70 -16.39
N LYS A 116 -4.35 -1.38 -16.37
CA LYS A 116 -3.83 -0.51 -17.43
C LYS A 116 -2.34 -0.31 -17.23
N ASP A 117 -1.55 -0.58 -18.26
CA ASP A 117 -0.12 -0.30 -18.23
C ASP A 117 0.09 1.19 -18.51
N PRO A 118 0.55 1.99 -17.54
CA PRO A 118 0.70 3.44 -17.72
C PRO A 118 1.74 3.81 -18.79
N ARG A 119 2.57 2.85 -19.22
CA ARG A 119 3.52 3.02 -20.32
C ARG A 119 2.89 2.87 -21.70
N LYS A 120 1.72 2.20 -21.77
CA LYS A 120 0.97 1.93 -22.99
C LYS A 120 -0.20 2.88 -23.20
N GLN A 121 -0.15 4.11 -22.65
CA GLN A 121 -1.12 5.12 -23.04
C GLN A 121 -0.96 5.35 -24.55
N PRO A 122 -2.00 5.16 -25.35
CA PRO A 122 -1.92 5.42 -26.79
C PRO A 122 -1.52 6.89 -26.98
N LYS A 123 -0.59 7.11 -27.90
CA LYS A 123 -0.09 8.47 -28.26
C LYS A 123 -1.20 9.39 -28.75
N GLU A 124 -2.37 8.84 -29.05
CA GLU A 124 -3.57 9.54 -29.54
C GLU A 124 -4.15 10.53 -28.52
N ALA A 125 -4.13 10.20 -27.22
CA ALA A 125 -4.65 11.12 -26.18
C ALA A 125 -3.75 12.36 -25.93
N LYS A 126 -2.52 12.36 -26.42
CA LYS A 126 -1.65 13.55 -26.34
C LYS A 126 -1.85 14.49 -27.51
N VAL A 127 -2.22 13.95 -28.67
CA VAL A 127 -2.43 14.75 -29.89
C VAL A 127 -3.74 15.54 -29.78
N GLU A 128 -4.80 14.94 -29.24
CA GLU A 128 -6.07 15.65 -29.04
C GLU A 128 -5.96 16.83 -28.07
N LYS A 129 -5.18 16.67 -26.98
CA LYS A 129 -4.96 17.77 -26.02
C LYS A 129 -4.02 18.88 -26.50
N GLU A 130 -3.17 18.61 -27.49
CA GLU A 130 -2.34 19.64 -28.13
C GLU A 130 -3.11 20.35 -29.22
N VAL A 131 -4.07 19.71 -29.85
CA VAL A 131 -4.94 20.34 -30.89
C VAL A 131 -5.96 21.26 -30.22
N GLU A 132 -6.62 20.81 -29.10
CA GLU A 132 -7.53 21.66 -28.33
C GLU A 132 -6.87 22.95 -27.80
N LYS A 133 -5.61 22.84 -27.34
CA LYS A 133 -4.87 24.02 -26.83
C LYS A 133 -4.44 25.01 -27.93
N LYS A 134 -4.39 24.59 -29.19
CA LYS A 134 -4.04 25.46 -30.31
C LYS A 134 -5.24 26.11 -30.97
N GLU A 135 -6.44 25.62 -30.73
CA GLU A 135 -7.69 26.24 -31.19
C GLU A 135 -8.18 27.34 -30.25
N ASP A 136 -7.79 27.30 -28.94
CA ASP A 136 -8.13 28.36 -27.97
C ASP A 136 -7.16 29.57 -27.99
N GLU A 137 -6.09 29.55 -28.74
CA GLU A 137 -5.11 30.65 -28.86
C GLU A 137 -5.17 31.42 -30.22
N ASN A 138 -6.22 31.24 -31.04
CA ASN A 138 -6.35 31.97 -32.31
C ASN A 138 -7.58 32.87 -32.32
#